data_712b41258846294c34b95d424524691e
#
_entry.id   712b41258846294c34b95d424524691e
#
_cell.length_a   1.000
_cell.length_b   1.000
_cell.length_c   1.000
_cell.angle_alpha   90.00
_cell.angle_beta   90.00
_cell.angle_gamma   90.00
#
_symmetry.space_group_name_H-M   'P 1'
#
loop_
_entity.id
_entity.type
_entity.pdbx_description
1 polymer ?
#
loop_
_entity_poly.entity_id
_entity_poly.type
_entity_poly.pdbx_seq_one_letter_code
_entity_poly.pdbx_strand_id
1 'polypeptide(L)'
;DYIENLPYDSITVAGHSKGGNKAQYVTVLSDKIDRCVSMDGQGFSQEFIDKYYAEIQKKGHCIKNYYLEGDFVSILMFPVPGSDQICIAGDRSVVGPANHCPSSFYQFLRDEEGHWYIDSDENGDTILIPGTREEVIVYLHEFTTFIINVMPEDERERAGDYIGHILALAFVPDAHLDVDGKVYTPDNLVEYLLSDPDMLSKVLAYFVKYVETYHPSED
;
A
#
# COMPACT_ATOMS: atom_id res chain seq x y z
N ASP A 1 -21.00 4.21 -13.19
CA ASP A 1 -22.20 3.79 -13.92
C ASP A 1 -22.56 2.31 -13.73
N TYR A 2 -21.59 1.37 -13.69
CA TYR A 2 -21.91 -0.06 -13.49
C TYR A 2 -22.55 -0.32 -12.12
N ILE A 3 -21.94 0.15 -11.04
CA ILE A 3 -22.40 -0.03 -9.65
C ILE A 3 -23.79 0.60 -9.46
N GLU A 4 -24.02 1.78 -10.03
CA GLU A 4 -25.30 2.51 -9.92
C GLU A 4 -26.47 1.73 -10.54
N ASN A 5 -26.21 0.86 -11.51
CA ASN A 5 -27.20 0.06 -12.21
C ASN A 5 -27.39 -1.36 -11.62
N LEU A 6 -26.65 -1.73 -10.59
CA LEU A 6 -26.83 -3.04 -9.94
C LEU A 6 -28.18 -3.08 -9.19
N PRO A 7 -28.91 -4.21 -9.28
CA PRO A 7 -30.23 -4.34 -8.68
C PRO A 7 -30.19 -4.81 -7.21
N TYR A 8 -29.13 -4.45 -6.48
CA TYR A 8 -28.92 -4.87 -5.10
C TYR A 8 -29.06 -3.71 -4.14
N ASP A 9 -29.63 -3.99 -2.96
CA ASP A 9 -29.84 -3.01 -1.89
C ASP A 9 -28.61 -2.84 -1.00
N SER A 10 -27.69 -3.80 -1.01
CA SER A 10 -26.42 -3.76 -0.27
C SER A 10 -25.28 -4.27 -1.12
N ILE A 11 -24.23 -3.48 -1.23
CA ILE A 11 -23.04 -3.79 -2.05
C ILE A 11 -21.79 -3.71 -1.17
N THR A 12 -21.05 -4.82 -1.15
CA THR A 12 -19.70 -4.86 -0.61
C THR A 12 -18.70 -4.91 -1.76
N VAL A 13 -17.70 -4.05 -1.72
CA VAL A 13 -16.55 -4.08 -2.65
C VAL A 13 -15.30 -4.52 -1.91
N ALA A 14 -14.46 -5.31 -2.56
CA ALA A 14 -13.20 -5.75 -1.97
C ALA A 14 -12.09 -5.72 -3.02
N GLY A 15 -10.85 -5.54 -2.56
CA GLY A 15 -9.70 -5.57 -3.44
C GLY A 15 -8.38 -5.61 -2.67
N HIS A 16 -7.34 -6.09 -3.35
CA HIS A 16 -5.98 -6.15 -2.85
C HIS A 16 -5.10 -5.19 -3.65
N SER A 17 -4.13 -4.54 -2.98
CA SER A 17 -3.14 -3.68 -3.63
C SER A 17 -3.82 -2.55 -4.43
N LYS A 18 -3.52 -2.40 -5.71
CA LYS A 18 -4.21 -1.47 -6.62
C LYS A 18 -5.72 -1.70 -6.69
N GLY A 19 -6.19 -2.96 -6.53
CA GLY A 19 -7.61 -3.28 -6.41
C GLY A 19 -8.21 -2.76 -5.12
N GLY A 20 -7.46 -2.78 -4.00
CA GLY A 20 -7.84 -2.18 -2.73
C GLY A 20 -8.02 -0.66 -2.84
N ASN A 21 -7.07 0.03 -3.48
CA ASN A 21 -7.21 1.46 -3.78
C ASN A 21 -8.45 1.76 -4.64
N LYS A 22 -8.71 0.95 -5.70
CA LYS A 22 -9.90 1.10 -6.53
C LYS A 22 -11.20 0.84 -5.75
N ALA A 23 -11.21 -0.14 -4.83
CA ALA A 23 -12.36 -0.41 -3.99
C ALA A 23 -12.68 0.79 -3.07
N GLN A 24 -11.65 1.39 -2.46
CA GLN A 24 -11.79 2.61 -1.68
C GLN A 24 -12.31 3.78 -2.55
N TYR A 25 -11.72 3.96 -3.75
CA TYR A 25 -12.12 5.00 -4.70
C TYR A 25 -13.62 4.94 -5.04
N VAL A 26 -14.12 3.77 -5.45
CA VAL A 26 -15.52 3.64 -5.83
C VAL A 26 -16.46 3.75 -4.62
N THR A 27 -16.00 3.39 -3.42
CA THR A 27 -16.77 3.56 -2.18
C THR A 27 -16.98 5.03 -1.85
N VAL A 28 -15.94 5.85 -1.99
CA VAL A 28 -16.06 7.30 -1.78
C VAL A 28 -17.05 7.92 -2.77
N LEU A 29 -17.09 7.45 -4.03
CA LEU A 29 -17.85 8.07 -5.11
C LEU A 29 -19.26 7.50 -5.34
N SER A 30 -19.65 6.43 -4.64
CA SER A 30 -20.98 5.80 -4.83
C SER A 30 -21.72 5.67 -3.51
N ASP A 31 -22.95 6.18 -3.47
CA ASP A 31 -23.83 6.02 -2.32
C ASP A 31 -24.35 4.58 -2.17
N LYS A 32 -24.28 3.76 -3.22
CA LYS A 32 -24.75 2.36 -3.21
C LYS A 32 -23.83 1.37 -2.49
N ILE A 33 -22.59 1.76 -2.20
CA ILE A 33 -21.65 0.87 -1.54
C ILE A 33 -21.75 1.05 -0.02
N ASP A 34 -22.08 -0.03 0.67
CA ASP A 34 -22.26 -0.03 2.13
C ASP A 34 -20.99 -0.45 2.87
N ARG A 35 -20.12 -1.20 2.20
CA ARG A 35 -18.90 -1.74 2.81
C ARG A 35 -17.77 -1.85 1.79
N CYS A 36 -16.58 -1.47 2.23
CA CYS A 36 -15.34 -1.66 1.48
C CYS A 36 -14.33 -2.45 2.33
N VAL A 37 -13.76 -3.50 1.75
CA VAL A 37 -12.63 -4.23 2.30
C VAL A 37 -11.42 -4.03 1.39
N SER A 38 -10.48 -3.23 1.84
CA SER A 38 -9.20 -3.03 1.17
C SER A 38 -8.14 -3.87 1.88
N MET A 39 -7.34 -4.59 1.12
CA MET A 39 -6.21 -5.39 1.63
C MET A 39 -4.94 -4.85 1.00
N ASP A 40 -4.01 -4.34 1.82
CA ASP A 40 -2.77 -3.68 1.39
C ASP A 40 -2.99 -2.61 0.30
N GLY A 41 -4.15 -1.96 0.33
CA GLY A 41 -4.49 -0.89 -0.61
C GLY A 41 -3.74 0.39 -0.27
N GLN A 42 -3.08 0.98 -1.26
CA GLN A 42 -2.50 2.31 -1.12
C GLN A 42 -3.57 3.37 -0.87
N GLY A 43 -3.17 4.48 -0.27
CA GLY A 43 -4.01 5.65 -0.05
C GLY A 43 -4.21 6.52 -1.29
N PHE A 44 -4.49 7.81 -1.07
CA PHE A 44 -4.79 8.81 -2.10
C PHE A 44 -3.92 10.05 -1.93
N SER A 45 -3.79 10.85 -3.00
CA SER A 45 -3.15 12.15 -2.92
C SER A 45 -3.98 13.13 -2.08
N GLN A 46 -3.33 14.19 -1.56
CA GLN A 46 -4.02 15.23 -0.81
C GLN A 46 -5.07 15.93 -1.68
N GLU A 47 -4.78 16.13 -2.97
CA GLU A 47 -5.71 16.74 -3.93
C GLU A 47 -7.00 15.91 -4.08
N PHE A 48 -6.91 14.58 -4.06
CA PHE A 48 -8.08 13.71 -4.07
C PHE A 48 -8.90 13.87 -2.77
N ILE A 49 -8.22 13.86 -1.63
CA ILE A 49 -8.87 13.99 -0.32
C ILE A 49 -9.58 15.34 -0.21
N ASP A 50 -8.94 16.42 -0.64
CA ASP A 50 -9.52 17.76 -0.61
C ASP A 50 -10.70 17.89 -1.58
N LYS A 51 -10.56 17.35 -2.79
CA LYS A 51 -11.59 17.38 -3.83
C LYS A 51 -12.86 16.64 -3.42
N TYR A 52 -12.73 15.50 -2.76
CA TYR A 52 -13.86 14.64 -2.38
C TYR A 52 -14.11 14.63 -0.88
N TYR A 53 -13.76 15.73 -0.20
CA TYR A 53 -13.88 15.83 1.25
C TYR A 53 -15.29 15.53 1.76
N ALA A 54 -16.33 16.05 1.11
CA ALA A 54 -17.72 15.87 1.52
C ALA A 54 -18.18 14.41 1.39
N GLU A 55 -17.79 13.75 0.30
CA GLU A 55 -18.05 12.32 0.06
C GLU A 55 -17.30 11.44 1.05
N ILE A 56 -16.04 11.77 1.32
CA ILE A 56 -15.21 11.08 2.31
C ILE A 56 -15.82 11.16 3.71
N GLN A 57 -16.32 12.33 4.13
CA GLN A 57 -17.01 12.48 5.42
C GLN A 57 -18.25 11.58 5.54
N LYS A 58 -18.92 11.27 4.43
CA LYS A 58 -20.09 10.37 4.43
C LYS A 58 -19.68 8.89 4.40
N LYS A 59 -18.60 8.55 3.67
CA LYS A 59 -18.29 7.16 3.25
C LYS A 59 -17.03 6.59 3.87
N GLY A 60 -16.19 7.42 4.49
CA GLY A 60 -14.93 6.95 5.09
C GLY A 60 -15.13 5.78 6.06
N HIS A 61 -16.15 5.88 6.92
CA HIS A 61 -16.49 4.84 7.89
C HIS A 61 -16.93 3.49 7.28
N CYS A 62 -17.27 3.45 5.98
CA CYS A 62 -17.59 2.21 5.28
C CYS A 62 -16.34 1.43 4.87
N ILE A 63 -15.15 2.04 5.00
CA ILE A 63 -13.89 1.49 4.51
C ILE A 63 -13.12 0.86 5.66
N LYS A 64 -12.78 -0.42 5.51
CA LYS A 64 -11.80 -1.12 6.33
C LYS A 64 -10.59 -1.45 5.49
N ASN A 65 -9.45 -0.86 5.83
CA ASN A 65 -8.18 -1.12 5.18
C ASN A 65 -7.34 -2.02 6.08
N TYR A 66 -7.25 -3.29 5.72
CA TYR A 66 -6.37 -4.26 6.35
C TYR A 66 -5.00 -4.18 5.68
N TYR A 67 -3.94 -4.16 6.47
CA TYR A 67 -2.59 -4.14 5.94
C TYR A 67 -1.65 -4.98 6.79
N LEU A 68 -0.65 -5.56 6.16
CA LEU A 68 0.37 -6.35 6.84
C LEU A 68 1.42 -5.48 7.52
N GLU A 69 2.01 -5.95 8.64
CA GLU A 69 3.01 -5.20 9.44
C GLU A 69 4.16 -4.69 8.56
N GLY A 70 4.66 -5.52 7.64
CA GLY A 70 5.79 -5.23 6.76
C GLY A 70 5.41 -4.81 5.34
N ASP A 71 4.13 -4.51 5.08
CA ASP A 71 3.71 -4.11 3.73
C ASP A 71 4.13 -2.68 3.41
N PHE A 72 4.78 -2.52 2.24
CA PHE A 72 5.27 -1.23 1.76
C PHE A 72 4.33 -0.52 0.77
N VAL A 73 3.28 -1.19 0.28
CA VAL A 73 2.31 -0.59 -0.66
C VAL A 73 1.25 0.21 0.09
N SER A 74 0.76 -0.32 1.20
CA SER A 74 -0.28 0.34 2.02
C SER A 74 0.18 1.64 2.68
N ILE A 75 1.48 1.91 2.69
CA ILE A 75 2.04 3.16 3.21
C ILE A 75 2.09 4.29 2.17
N LEU A 76 1.84 3.97 0.91
CA LEU A 76 1.91 4.97 -0.16
C LEU A 76 0.71 5.91 -0.09
N MET A 77 0.99 7.20 -0.08
CA MET A 77 0.00 8.28 -0.02
C MET A 77 -0.77 8.33 1.33
N PHE A 78 -1.89 9.03 1.36
CA PHE A 78 -2.67 9.27 2.57
C PHE A 78 -3.87 8.31 2.67
N PRO A 79 -4.15 7.74 3.84
CA PRO A 79 -5.35 6.95 4.04
C PRO A 79 -6.62 7.81 3.90
N VAL A 80 -7.72 7.18 3.53
CA VAL A 80 -9.02 7.87 3.48
C VAL A 80 -9.42 8.29 4.91
N PRO A 81 -9.64 9.59 5.17
CA PRO A 81 -10.08 10.05 6.48
C PRO A 81 -11.36 9.36 6.95
N GLY A 82 -11.37 8.92 8.21
CA GLY A 82 -12.51 8.21 8.80
C GLY A 82 -12.59 6.73 8.47
N SER A 83 -11.65 6.17 7.69
CA SER A 83 -11.55 4.72 7.48
C SER A 83 -10.86 4.01 8.64
N ASP A 84 -11.24 2.75 8.86
CA ASP A 84 -10.55 1.87 9.82
C ASP A 84 -9.24 1.38 9.20
N GLN A 85 -8.12 1.62 9.89
CA GLN A 85 -6.80 1.14 9.52
C GLN A 85 -6.41 -0.02 10.45
N ILE A 86 -6.36 -1.25 9.91
CA ILE A 86 -6.22 -2.48 10.70
C ILE A 86 -4.94 -3.21 10.32
N CYS A 87 -3.96 -3.19 11.22
CA CYS A 87 -2.70 -3.89 11.05
C CYS A 87 -2.84 -5.38 11.39
N ILE A 88 -2.35 -6.23 10.51
CA ILE A 88 -2.35 -7.69 10.64
C ILE A 88 -0.92 -8.21 10.63
N ALA A 89 -0.58 -9.09 11.58
CA ALA A 89 0.74 -9.72 11.64
C ALA A 89 1.02 -10.62 10.43
N GLY A 90 0.00 -11.31 9.96
CA GLY A 90 0.10 -12.20 8.80
C GLY A 90 1.05 -13.38 8.99
N ASP A 91 1.52 -13.95 7.90
CA ASP A 91 2.52 -15.02 7.92
C ASP A 91 3.93 -14.43 8.08
N ARG A 92 4.44 -14.45 9.31
CA ARG A 92 5.77 -13.94 9.66
C ARG A 92 6.94 -14.74 9.07
N SER A 93 6.69 -15.87 8.44
CA SER A 93 7.72 -16.60 7.70
C SER A 93 8.01 -15.95 6.34
N VAL A 94 7.11 -15.07 5.86
CA VAL A 94 7.24 -14.35 4.60
C VAL A 94 7.78 -12.95 4.89
N VAL A 95 8.92 -12.62 4.29
CA VAL A 95 9.60 -11.34 4.51
C VAL A 95 9.76 -10.56 3.21
N GLY A 96 9.88 -9.25 3.34
CA GLY A 96 10.09 -8.36 2.20
C GLY A 96 8.85 -8.28 1.30
N PRO A 97 9.02 -8.13 -0.02
CA PRO A 97 7.91 -7.90 -0.95
C PRO A 97 6.96 -9.07 -1.13
N ALA A 98 7.42 -10.30 -0.86
CA ALA A 98 6.54 -11.46 -0.83
C ALA A 98 5.44 -11.29 0.22
N ASN A 99 5.66 -10.45 1.24
CA ASN A 99 4.68 -10.09 2.24
C ASN A 99 3.48 -9.33 1.66
N HIS A 100 3.63 -8.65 0.52
CA HIS A 100 2.51 -8.00 -0.19
C HIS A 100 1.57 -9.00 -0.90
N CYS A 101 1.75 -10.30 -0.74
CA CYS A 101 0.87 -11.31 -1.32
C CYS A 101 -0.42 -11.46 -0.49
N PRO A 102 -1.63 -11.53 -1.09
CA PRO A 102 -2.88 -11.72 -0.35
C PRO A 102 -2.89 -12.93 0.56
N SER A 103 -2.16 -13.99 0.21
CA SER A 103 -2.03 -15.19 1.05
C SER A 103 -1.27 -14.93 2.35
N SER A 104 -0.44 -13.88 2.41
CA SER A 104 0.35 -13.55 3.60
C SER A 104 -0.49 -13.02 4.77
N PHE A 105 -1.75 -12.66 4.54
CA PHE A 105 -2.69 -12.32 5.61
C PHE A 105 -3.06 -13.51 6.50
N TYR A 106 -2.85 -14.74 6.00
CA TYR A 106 -3.28 -15.95 6.66
C TYR A 106 -2.10 -16.74 7.19
N GLN A 107 -2.28 -17.39 8.35
CA GLN A 107 -1.36 -18.39 8.82
C GLN A 107 -1.77 -19.76 8.28
N PHE A 108 -0.90 -20.32 7.45
CA PHE A 108 -1.07 -21.67 6.94
C PHE A 108 -0.45 -22.67 7.94
N LEU A 109 -1.30 -23.52 8.48
CA LEU A 109 -0.93 -24.57 9.42
C LEU A 109 -0.93 -25.93 8.72
N ARG A 110 -0.30 -26.95 9.33
CA ARG A 110 -0.38 -28.34 8.88
C ARG A 110 -0.98 -29.20 9.96
N ASP A 111 -1.90 -30.09 9.56
CA ASP A 111 -2.39 -31.17 10.42
C ASP A 111 -1.37 -32.30 10.57
N GLU A 112 -1.71 -33.33 11.36
CA GLU A 112 -0.86 -34.51 11.61
C GLU A 112 -0.64 -35.35 10.34
N GLU A 113 -1.57 -35.29 9.37
CA GLU A 113 -1.49 -35.96 8.07
C GLU A 113 -0.70 -35.13 7.04
N GLY A 114 -0.33 -33.87 7.36
CA GLY A 114 0.46 -32.98 6.53
C GLY A 114 -0.36 -32.13 5.55
N HIS A 115 -1.68 -32.08 5.68
CA HIS A 115 -2.54 -31.21 4.88
C HIS A 115 -2.46 -29.77 5.38
N TRP A 116 -2.51 -28.82 4.43
CA TRP A 116 -2.56 -27.41 4.75
C TRP A 116 -3.97 -26.96 5.12
N TYR A 117 -4.09 -26.17 6.16
CA TYR A 117 -5.33 -25.46 6.50
C TYR A 117 -5.04 -24.04 7.00
N ILE A 118 -6.07 -23.19 6.97
CA ILE A 118 -6.05 -21.85 7.53
C ILE A 118 -6.72 -21.90 8.90
N ASP A 119 -6.09 -21.30 9.90
CA ASP A 119 -6.65 -21.27 11.25
C ASP A 119 -7.99 -20.53 11.29
N SER A 120 -8.96 -21.09 11.99
CA SER A 120 -10.31 -20.55 12.08
C SER A 120 -10.88 -20.71 13.51
N ASP A 121 -11.78 -19.81 13.86
CA ASP A 121 -12.47 -19.82 15.14
C ASP A 121 -13.59 -20.89 15.21
N GLU A 122 -14.30 -20.94 16.33
CA GLU A 122 -15.40 -21.87 16.56
C GLU A 122 -16.59 -21.74 15.57
N ASN A 123 -16.70 -20.60 14.88
CA ASN A 123 -17.71 -20.34 13.88
C ASN A 123 -17.22 -20.70 12.45
N GLY A 124 -15.96 -21.08 12.29
CA GLY A 124 -15.30 -21.32 11.02
C GLY A 124 -14.79 -20.03 10.34
N ASP A 125 -14.79 -18.91 11.04
CA ASP A 125 -14.25 -17.66 10.52
C ASP A 125 -12.72 -17.66 10.63
N THR A 126 -12.03 -17.22 9.58
CA THR A 126 -10.58 -17.13 9.55
C THR A 126 -10.04 -16.19 10.61
N ILE A 127 -9.07 -16.64 11.40
CA ILE A 127 -8.42 -15.82 12.42
C ILE A 127 -7.37 -14.94 11.76
N LEU A 128 -7.55 -13.62 11.88
CA LEU A 128 -6.54 -12.64 11.53
C LEU A 128 -5.86 -12.16 12.82
N ILE A 129 -4.55 -12.31 12.89
CA ILE A 129 -3.77 -11.95 14.08
C ILE A 129 -3.46 -10.46 14.04
N PRO A 130 -3.86 -9.67 15.05
CA PRO A 130 -3.50 -8.26 15.12
C PRO A 130 -1.97 -8.08 15.09
N GLY A 131 -1.52 -7.09 14.34
CA GLY A 131 -0.12 -6.77 14.16
C GLY A 131 0.20 -5.33 14.56
N THR A 132 1.48 -5.00 14.46
CA THR A 132 2.00 -3.64 14.62
C THR A 132 2.93 -3.35 13.45
N ARG A 133 2.76 -2.20 12.81
CA ARG A 133 3.57 -1.83 11.65
C ARG A 133 5.06 -1.81 12.04
N GLU A 134 5.90 -2.41 11.21
CA GLU A 134 7.35 -2.43 11.42
C GLU A 134 7.93 -1.00 11.36
N GLU A 135 8.90 -0.70 12.23
CA GLU A 135 9.51 0.64 12.30
C GLU A 135 10.10 1.11 10.97
N VAL A 136 10.73 0.21 10.22
CA VAL A 136 11.29 0.55 8.91
C VAL A 136 10.20 0.96 7.92
N ILE A 137 9.03 0.37 8.02
CA ILE A 137 7.87 0.69 7.17
C ILE A 137 7.28 2.04 7.56
N VAL A 138 7.21 2.35 8.88
CA VAL A 138 6.82 3.68 9.37
C VAL A 138 7.78 4.75 8.83
N TYR A 139 9.08 4.50 8.93
CA TYR A 139 10.11 5.41 8.42
C TYR A 139 9.99 5.66 6.90
N LEU A 140 9.74 4.61 6.13
CA LEU A 140 9.51 4.72 4.68
C LEU A 140 8.24 5.53 4.36
N HIS A 141 7.17 5.32 5.13
CA HIS A 141 5.94 6.11 4.98
C HIS A 141 6.19 7.61 5.21
N GLU A 142 6.86 7.96 6.28
CA GLU A 142 7.17 9.35 6.61
C GLU A 142 8.08 9.99 5.57
N PHE A 143 9.09 9.26 5.08
CA PHE A 143 9.97 9.73 4.03
C PHE A 143 9.24 9.95 2.70
N THR A 144 8.41 9.00 2.26
CA THR A 144 7.62 9.17 1.03
C THR A 144 6.62 10.31 1.15
N THR A 145 5.97 10.45 2.30
CA THR A 145 5.08 11.58 2.60
C THR A 145 5.82 12.91 2.59
N PHE A 146 7.03 12.95 3.16
CA PHE A 146 7.87 14.15 3.12
C PHE A 146 8.20 14.55 1.67
N ILE A 147 8.63 13.59 0.82
CA ILE A 147 8.92 13.86 -0.60
C ILE A 147 7.68 14.45 -1.30
N ILE A 148 6.51 13.84 -1.12
CA ILE A 148 5.27 14.32 -1.74
C ILE A 148 4.96 15.76 -1.34
N ASN A 149 5.21 16.14 -0.08
CA ASN A 149 4.89 17.47 0.43
C ASN A 149 5.91 18.56 0.04
N VAL A 150 7.18 18.22 -0.16
CA VAL A 150 8.24 19.23 -0.36
C VAL A 150 8.78 19.28 -1.78
N MET A 151 8.56 18.25 -2.58
CA MET A 151 9.04 18.21 -3.96
C MET A 151 8.11 19.01 -4.89
N PRO A 152 8.64 19.82 -5.84
CA PRO A 152 7.82 20.48 -6.85
C PRO A 152 6.93 19.50 -7.63
N GLU A 153 5.74 19.95 -7.99
CA GLU A 153 4.72 19.10 -8.62
C GLU A 153 5.20 18.47 -9.93
N ASP A 154 5.92 19.24 -10.74
CA ASP A 154 6.49 18.79 -12.02
C ASP A 154 7.60 17.74 -11.88
N GLU A 155 8.19 17.62 -10.70
CA GLU A 155 9.22 16.61 -10.40
C GLU A 155 8.65 15.37 -9.70
N ARG A 156 7.48 15.46 -9.05
CA ARG A 156 6.90 14.38 -8.21
C ARG A 156 6.61 13.12 -9.00
N GLU A 157 6.02 13.26 -10.20
CA GLU A 157 5.67 12.11 -11.04
C GLU A 157 6.94 11.32 -11.40
N ARG A 158 7.95 12.02 -11.92
CA ARG A 158 9.23 11.43 -12.28
C ARG A 158 9.95 10.80 -11.08
N ALA A 159 9.92 11.46 -9.91
CA ALA A 159 10.50 10.92 -8.68
C ALA A 159 9.72 9.69 -8.18
N GLY A 160 8.39 9.72 -8.28
CA GLY A 160 7.52 8.60 -7.94
C GLY A 160 7.82 7.37 -8.80
N ASP A 161 7.92 7.54 -10.10
CA ASP A 161 8.30 6.47 -11.03
C ASP A 161 9.69 5.94 -10.72
N TYR A 162 10.66 6.82 -10.52
CA TYR A 162 12.05 6.44 -10.23
C TYR A 162 12.14 5.63 -8.93
N ILE A 163 11.51 6.09 -7.85
CA ILE A 163 11.47 5.39 -6.56
C ILE A 163 10.68 4.07 -6.68
N GLY A 164 9.54 4.10 -7.35
CA GLY A 164 8.71 2.91 -7.58
C GLY A 164 9.46 1.82 -8.35
N HIS A 165 10.23 2.19 -9.37
CA HIS A 165 11.08 1.27 -10.11
C HIS A 165 12.22 0.71 -9.25
N ILE A 166 12.85 1.54 -8.41
CA ILE A 166 13.88 1.07 -7.45
C ILE A 166 13.28 0.03 -6.51
N LEU A 167 12.11 0.33 -5.93
CA LEU A 167 11.43 -0.60 -5.03
C LEU A 167 11.04 -1.90 -5.74
N ALA A 168 10.54 -1.81 -6.97
CA ALA A 168 10.22 -2.99 -7.76
C ALA A 168 11.47 -3.85 -8.01
N LEU A 169 12.56 -3.25 -8.48
CA LEU A 169 13.81 -3.96 -8.75
C LEU A 169 14.50 -4.50 -7.49
N ALA A 170 14.40 -3.78 -6.36
CA ALA A 170 15.01 -4.20 -5.10
C ALA A 170 14.25 -5.34 -4.43
N PHE A 171 12.93 -5.37 -4.64
CA PHE A 171 12.06 -6.14 -3.78
C PHE A 171 11.12 -7.12 -4.50
N VAL A 172 10.89 -7.01 -5.79
CA VAL A 172 10.06 -7.98 -6.51
C VAL A 172 10.95 -9.00 -7.21
N PRO A 173 10.91 -10.28 -6.79
CA PRO A 173 11.63 -11.33 -7.50
C PRO A 173 11.23 -11.35 -8.98
N ASP A 174 12.20 -11.55 -9.86
CA ASP A 174 11.98 -11.59 -11.32
C ASP A 174 11.34 -10.32 -11.92
N ALA A 175 11.48 -9.15 -11.26
CA ALA A 175 11.02 -7.89 -11.81
C ALA A 175 11.70 -7.61 -13.16
N HIS A 176 10.91 -7.18 -14.14
CA HIS A 176 11.37 -6.76 -15.46
C HIS A 176 10.75 -5.40 -15.77
N LEU A 177 11.59 -4.38 -15.89
CA LEU A 177 11.19 -3.03 -16.23
C LEU A 177 11.79 -2.66 -17.59
N ASP A 178 10.94 -2.30 -18.54
CA ASP A 178 11.37 -1.70 -19.79
C ASP A 178 11.27 -0.17 -19.64
N VAL A 179 12.41 0.49 -19.64
CA VAL A 179 12.50 1.95 -19.59
C VAL A 179 13.24 2.41 -20.83
N ASP A 180 12.55 3.07 -21.73
CA ASP A 180 13.06 3.58 -22.99
C ASP A 180 13.75 2.51 -23.86
N GLY A 181 13.21 1.28 -23.87
CA GLY A 181 13.73 0.16 -24.64
C GLY A 181 14.93 -0.55 -24.00
N LYS A 182 15.27 -0.22 -22.77
CA LYS A 182 16.27 -0.91 -21.97
C LYS A 182 15.60 -1.68 -20.83
N VAL A 183 15.90 -2.98 -20.73
CA VAL A 183 15.35 -3.85 -19.71
C VAL A 183 16.23 -3.83 -18.47
N TYR A 184 15.59 -3.56 -17.33
CA TYR A 184 16.21 -3.63 -16.02
C TYR A 184 15.60 -4.78 -15.21
N THR A 185 16.44 -5.44 -14.43
CA THR A 185 16.09 -6.56 -13.54
C THR A 185 16.76 -6.34 -12.18
N PRO A 186 16.44 -7.12 -11.13
CA PRO A 186 17.15 -7.04 -9.86
C PRO A 186 18.68 -7.09 -9.97
N ASP A 187 19.20 -7.88 -10.92
CA ASP A 187 20.65 -8.07 -11.11
C ASP A 187 21.37 -6.79 -11.59
N ASN A 188 20.66 -5.89 -12.25
CA ASN A 188 21.22 -4.63 -12.73
C ASN A 188 20.58 -3.38 -12.11
N LEU A 189 20.05 -3.50 -10.89
CA LEU A 189 19.48 -2.37 -10.11
C LEU A 189 20.44 -1.17 -10.04
N VAL A 190 21.74 -1.42 -9.81
CA VAL A 190 22.75 -0.33 -9.74
C VAL A 190 22.84 0.42 -11.07
N GLU A 191 22.71 -0.28 -12.20
CA GLU A 191 22.70 0.34 -13.52
C GLU A 191 21.44 1.20 -13.70
N TYR A 192 20.29 0.76 -13.19
CA TYR A 192 19.08 1.58 -13.16
C TYR A 192 19.27 2.84 -12.31
N LEU A 193 19.77 2.72 -11.08
CA LEU A 193 20.06 3.88 -10.22
C LEU A 193 20.94 4.93 -10.91
N LEU A 194 21.93 4.49 -11.66
CA LEU A 194 22.86 5.37 -12.38
C LEU A 194 22.34 5.84 -13.75
N SER A 195 21.19 5.33 -14.21
CA SER A 195 20.61 5.74 -15.51
C SER A 195 20.06 7.17 -15.48
N ASP A 196 19.65 7.66 -14.32
CA ASP A 196 19.20 9.03 -14.10
C ASP A 196 19.96 9.68 -12.92
N PRO A 197 21.20 10.17 -13.13
CA PRO A 197 22.01 10.75 -12.08
C PRO A 197 21.41 12.02 -11.47
N ASP A 198 20.63 12.77 -12.23
CA ASP A 198 19.92 13.98 -11.75
C ASP A 198 18.86 13.59 -10.74
N MET A 199 18.00 12.62 -11.08
CA MET A 199 16.97 12.14 -10.16
C MET A 199 17.56 11.46 -8.93
N LEU A 200 18.59 10.63 -9.10
CA LEU A 200 19.32 10.04 -7.98
C LEU A 200 19.84 11.11 -7.01
N SER A 201 20.48 12.14 -7.54
CA SER A 201 21.02 13.26 -6.73
C SER A 201 19.91 14.00 -5.99
N LYS A 202 18.77 14.25 -6.63
CA LYS A 202 17.60 14.89 -6.01
C LYS A 202 17.00 14.04 -4.88
N VAL A 203 16.75 12.76 -5.15
CA VAL A 203 16.20 11.84 -4.13
C VAL A 203 17.13 11.75 -2.92
N LEU A 204 18.45 11.66 -3.14
CA LEU A 204 19.42 11.66 -2.06
C LEU A 204 19.44 12.98 -1.28
N ALA A 205 19.33 14.14 -1.96
CA ALA A 205 19.27 15.44 -1.31
C ALA A 205 17.99 15.58 -0.44
N TYR A 206 16.84 15.08 -0.93
CA TYR A 206 15.63 15.05 -0.13
C TYR A 206 15.72 14.06 1.04
N PHE A 207 16.40 12.93 0.86
CA PHE A 207 16.64 12.01 1.97
C PHE A 207 17.50 12.64 3.08
N VAL A 208 18.59 13.34 2.70
CA VAL A 208 19.41 14.07 3.68
C VAL A 208 18.58 15.13 4.39
N LYS A 209 17.82 15.92 3.64
CA LYS A 209 16.94 16.95 4.22
C LYS A 209 15.88 16.35 5.16
N TYR A 210 15.30 15.19 4.80
CA TYR A 210 14.37 14.48 5.67
C TYR A 210 15.04 14.07 6.98
N VAL A 211 16.22 13.44 6.92
CA VAL A 211 16.97 13.01 8.11
C VAL A 211 17.34 14.20 9.00
N GLU A 212 17.70 15.36 8.43
CA GLU A 212 18.02 16.58 9.19
C GLU A 212 16.79 17.19 9.87
N THR A 213 15.60 16.99 9.31
CA THR A 213 14.34 17.54 9.83
C THR A 213 13.51 16.51 10.60
N TYR A 214 13.90 15.25 10.53
CA TYR A 214 13.18 14.15 11.18
C TYR A 214 13.38 14.20 12.70
N HIS A 215 12.29 14.42 13.39
CA HIS A 215 12.19 14.26 14.84
C HIS A 215 11.15 13.17 15.09
N PRO A 216 11.55 11.92 15.41
CA PRO A 216 10.60 10.88 15.76
C PRO A 216 9.72 11.39 16.90
N SER A 217 8.40 11.24 16.78
CA SER A 217 7.47 11.49 17.87
C SER A 217 7.85 10.58 19.03
N GLU A 218 8.09 11.15 20.20
CA GLU A 218 8.34 10.41 21.46
C GLU A 218 7.00 9.86 22.02
N ASP A 219 6.18 9.18 21.19
CA ASP A 219 4.91 8.58 21.62
C ASP A 219 5.01 7.03 21.71
#